data_627bd638b70dd2c9a9392b744ecdc4ea
#
_entry.id   627bd638b70dd2c9a9392b744ecdc4ea
#
_cell.length_a   1.000
_cell.length_b   1.000
_cell.length_c   1.000
_cell.angle_alpha   90.00
_cell.angle_beta   90.00
_cell.angle_gamma   90.00
#
_symmetry.space_group_name_H-M   'P 1'
#
loop_
_entity.id
_entity.type
_entity.pdbx_description
1 polymer ?
#
loop_
_entity_poly.entity_id
_entity_poly.type
_entity_poly.pdbx_seq_one_letter_code
_entity_poly.pdbx_strand_id
1 'polypeptide(L)'
;MKQDRRKFIKISAAGSAALILSSMEAFSLLNKPSFTMNKNYELKIMATNWGYAGTLDAFCAKVKKEGYDGIELWWPTDNRKAQDEMFAALETHGLEIGFLCGVSQTNPQEHLDFYKKMIDAAARQNTRRPLYINNHSGRDHFSFEDNKKFIEHTNALAKETGILICHETHRGRMLFAAHITRQFIEKFPELRLTLDISHWCNVHESLLADQKQTVDMALERTDHIHARIGHAEGPQVNDPRAPEWDNAVKQHFEWWDKVVERKKKNGERITFLTEFGPPDYMPTMAYTRQPLSDQWAINVHMMNLLRKRYS
;
A
#
# COMPACT_ATOMS: atom_id res chain seq x y z
N MET A 1 10.36 46.76 27.22
CA MET A 1 9.29 45.78 27.52
C MET A 1 9.90 44.58 28.23
N LYS A 2 9.64 44.41 29.54
CA LYS A 2 10.13 43.24 30.28
C LYS A 2 9.13 42.09 30.00
N GLN A 3 9.57 41.07 29.24
CA GLN A 3 8.77 39.84 29.10
C GLN A 3 8.70 39.11 30.45
N ASP A 4 7.50 38.79 30.86
CA ASP A 4 7.22 38.12 32.12
C ASP A 4 7.77 36.69 32.10
N ARG A 5 8.87 36.46 32.83
CA ARG A 5 9.49 35.13 32.98
C ARG A 5 8.51 34.02 33.41
N ARG A 6 7.45 34.38 34.13
CA ARG A 6 6.40 33.41 34.54
C ARG A 6 5.52 32.97 33.40
N LYS A 7 5.28 33.80 32.37
CA LYS A 7 4.57 33.39 31.13
C LYS A 7 5.43 32.44 30.30
N PHE A 8 6.72 32.73 30.20
CA PHE A 8 7.64 31.84 29.45
C PHE A 8 7.76 30.45 30.10
N ILE A 9 7.87 30.35 31.41
CA ILE A 9 7.92 29.07 32.14
C ILE A 9 6.59 28.28 31.99
N LYS A 10 5.44 28.93 31.99
CA LYS A 10 4.15 28.26 31.75
C LYS A 10 3.99 27.76 30.33
N ILE A 11 4.49 28.48 29.35
CA ILE A 11 4.49 28.02 27.93
C ILE A 11 5.47 26.84 27.74
N SER A 12 6.63 26.88 28.39
CA SER A 12 7.61 25.78 28.34
C SER A 12 7.10 24.51 29.05
N ALA A 13 6.36 24.68 30.18
CA ALA A 13 5.76 23.55 30.88
C ALA A 13 4.59 22.92 30.09
N ALA A 14 3.78 23.74 29.39
CA ALA A 14 2.73 23.25 28.51
C ALA A 14 3.28 22.53 27.27
N GLY A 15 4.40 23.04 26.70
CA GLY A 15 5.10 22.37 25.59
C GLY A 15 5.69 21.02 26.00
N SER A 16 6.22 20.90 27.23
CA SER A 16 6.75 19.64 27.74
C SER A 16 5.64 18.62 28.03
N ALA A 17 4.48 19.06 28.49
CA ALA A 17 3.31 18.18 28.72
C ALA A 17 2.72 17.68 27.38
N ALA A 18 2.68 18.51 26.34
CA ALA A 18 2.25 18.11 25.00
C ALA A 18 3.20 17.08 24.36
N LEU A 19 4.53 17.22 24.56
CA LEU A 19 5.52 16.24 24.11
C LEU A 19 5.41 14.90 24.85
N ILE A 20 5.01 14.90 26.13
CA ILE A 20 4.79 13.66 26.90
C ILE A 20 3.47 13.00 26.47
N LEU A 21 2.42 13.77 26.16
CA LEU A 21 1.16 13.23 25.65
C LEU A 21 1.31 12.64 24.24
N SER A 22 2.05 13.30 23.33
CA SER A 22 2.34 12.75 22.00
C SER A 22 3.19 11.47 22.07
N SER A 23 4.09 11.36 23.06
CA SER A 23 4.84 10.13 23.30
C SER A 23 3.97 8.99 23.86
N MET A 24 2.92 9.30 24.61
CA MET A 24 1.97 8.29 25.10
C MET A 24 1.02 7.79 23.98
N GLU A 25 0.59 8.64 23.07
CA GLU A 25 -0.21 8.22 21.90
C GLU A 25 0.63 7.44 20.89
N ALA A 26 1.87 7.86 20.61
CA ALA A 26 2.83 7.07 19.84
C ALA A 26 3.11 5.71 20.49
N PHE A 27 3.11 5.65 21.85
CA PHE A 27 3.24 4.39 22.57
C PHE A 27 1.99 3.49 22.43
N SER A 28 0.79 4.06 22.23
CA SER A 28 -0.44 3.27 21.98
C SER A 28 -0.42 2.60 20.60
N LEU A 29 0.16 3.25 19.58
CA LEU A 29 0.37 2.66 18.25
C LEU A 29 1.36 1.49 18.27
N LEU A 30 2.23 1.43 19.28
CA LEU A 30 3.20 0.36 19.46
C LEU A 30 2.65 -0.83 20.24
N ASN A 31 1.50 -0.69 20.91
CA ASN A 31 0.88 -1.81 21.61
C ASN A 31 0.41 -2.85 20.60
N LYS A 32 0.94 -4.06 20.71
CA LYS A 32 0.50 -5.20 19.91
C LYS A 32 -0.95 -5.53 20.26
N PRO A 33 -1.86 -5.59 19.29
CA PRO A 33 -3.16 -6.19 19.53
C PRO A 33 -2.94 -7.65 19.98
N SER A 34 -3.70 -8.09 21.01
CA SER A 34 -3.64 -9.46 21.50
C SER A 34 -4.41 -10.39 20.57
N PHE A 35 -3.73 -10.96 19.58
CA PHE A 35 -4.32 -11.91 18.64
C PHE A 35 -3.91 -13.35 18.99
N THR A 36 -4.85 -14.28 18.87
CA THR A 36 -4.52 -15.71 18.85
C THR A 36 -3.85 -16.04 17.53
N MET A 37 -2.55 -16.37 17.57
CA MET A 37 -1.79 -16.69 16.36
C MET A 37 -1.98 -18.15 15.95
N ASN A 38 -2.37 -18.38 14.71
CA ASN A 38 -2.23 -19.67 14.05
C ASN A 38 -0.77 -19.84 13.60
N LYS A 39 -0.19 -21.04 13.76
CA LYS A 39 1.23 -21.32 13.45
C LYS A 39 1.61 -21.09 11.99
N ASN A 40 0.63 -21.06 11.09
CA ASN A 40 0.86 -20.85 9.65
C ASN A 40 0.78 -19.38 9.21
N TYR A 41 0.50 -18.44 10.14
CA TYR A 41 0.48 -17.02 9.82
C TYR A 41 1.86 -16.54 9.35
N GLU A 42 1.87 -15.80 8.26
CA GLU A 42 3.10 -15.26 7.67
C GLU A 42 2.93 -13.77 7.34
N LEU A 43 3.83 -12.93 7.84
CA LEU A 43 3.93 -11.50 7.50
C LEU A 43 5.08 -11.30 6.52
N LYS A 44 4.82 -10.65 5.39
CA LYS A 44 5.84 -10.18 4.43
C LYS A 44 5.72 -8.68 4.21
N ILE A 45 6.82 -7.96 4.34
CA ILE A 45 6.87 -6.51 4.11
C ILE A 45 7.77 -6.23 2.92
N MET A 46 7.20 -5.58 1.90
CA MET A 46 7.80 -5.31 0.61
C MET A 46 8.20 -3.83 0.49
N ALA A 47 9.22 -3.56 -0.32
CA ALA A 47 9.61 -2.20 -0.71
C ALA A 47 9.31 -1.97 -2.20
N THR A 48 9.10 -0.71 -2.59
CA THR A 48 9.00 -0.31 -4.00
C THR A 48 10.22 0.51 -4.42
N ASN A 49 10.65 0.38 -5.67
CA ASN A 49 11.70 1.21 -6.25
C ASN A 49 11.18 2.57 -6.75
N TRP A 50 9.94 2.89 -6.48
CA TRP A 50 9.35 4.16 -6.90
C TRP A 50 10.09 5.35 -6.27
N GLY A 51 10.66 6.21 -7.12
CA GLY A 51 11.52 7.33 -6.71
C GLY A 51 13.00 6.98 -6.50
N TYR A 52 13.41 5.72 -6.70
CA TYR A 52 14.82 5.33 -6.61
C TYR A 52 15.55 5.52 -7.95
N ALA A 53 16.69 6.21 -7.93
CA ALA A 53 17.44 6.58 -9.13
C ALA A 53 18.66 5.68 -9.43
N GLY A 54 18.85 4.57 -8.69
CA GLY A 54 19.98 3.65 -8.90
C GLY A 54 19.63 2.44 -9.77
N THR A 55 20.57 1.50 -9.88
CA THR A 55 20.32 0.20 -10.52
C THR A 55 19.40 -0.67 -9.66
N LEU A 56 18.73 -1.64 -10.28
CA LEU A 56 17.87 -2.55 -9.54
C LEU A 56 18.64 -3.42 -8.53
N ASP A 57 19.85 -3.85 -8.90
CA ASP A 57 20.72 -4.61 -7.99
C ASP A 57 21.08 -3.80 -6.74
N ALA A 58 21.48 -2.53 -6.92
CA ALA A 58 21.78 -1.65 -5.79
C ALA A 58 20.53 -1.35 -4.92
N PHE A 59 19.35 -1.29 -5.55
CA PHE A 59 18.08 -1.19 -4.81
C PHE A 59 17.83 -2.44 -3.98
N CYS A 60 17.97 -3.64 -4.57
CA CYS A 60 17.80 -4.91 -3.86
C CYS A 60 18.77 -5.06 -2.68
N ALA A 61 20.03 -4.67 -2.87
CA ALA A 61 21.02 -4.63 -1.78
C ALA A 61 20.58 -3.71 -0.62
N LYS A 62 20.09 -2.51 -0.96
CA LYS A 62 19.55 -1.54 0.01
C LYS A 62 18.34 -2.08 0.76
N VAL A 63 17.37 -2.65 0.05
CA VAL A 63 16.16 -3.27 0.60
C VAL A 63 16.51 -4.40 1.57
N LYS A 64 17.42 -5.28 1.17
CA LYS A 64 17.88 -6.39 2.01
C LYS A 64 18.55 -5.91 3.30
N LYS A 65 19.40 -4.89 3.19
CA LYS A 65 20.10 -4.29 4.32
C LYS A 65 19.14 -3.72 5.38
N GLU A 66 18.03 -3.11 4.95
CA GLU A 66 17.02 -2.55 5.87
C GLU A 66 16.15 -3.63 6.53
N GLY A 67 16.13 -4.87 6.00
CA GLY A 67 15.38 -5.98 6.57
C GLY A 67 13.99 -6.20 5.96
N TYR A 68 13.73 -5.70 4.77
CA TYR A 68 12.54 -6.07 4.01
C TYR A 68 12.60 -7.53 3.55
N ASP A 69 11.41 -8.12 3.33
CA ASP A 69 11.29 -9.51 2.87
C ASP A 69 11.38 -9.60 1.33
N GLY A 70 11.02 -8.53 0.62
CA GLY A 70 11.00 -8.50 -0.84
C GLY A 70 10.72 -7.12 -1.41
N ILE A 71 10.41 -7.11 -2.70
CA ILE A 71 10.08 -5.89 -3.45
C ILE A 71 8.83 -6.08 -4.29
N GLU A 72 8.12 -4.96 -4.56
CA GLU A 72 7.10 -4.90 -5.61
C GLU A 72 7.61 -4.04 -6.76
N LEU A 73 7.50 -4.58 -7.98
CA LEU A 73 7.97 -3.92 -9.19
C LEU A 73 6.93 -3.99 -10.29
N TRP A 74 6.91 -2.97 -11.15
CA TRP A 74 6.22 -3.05 -12.41
C TRP A 74 6.71 -4.25 -13.23
N TRP A 75 5.78 -5.09 -13.71
CA TRP A 75 6.13 -6.18 -14.62
C TRP A 75 6.72 -5.63 -15.92
N PRO A 76 7.96 -5.98 -16.29
CA PRO A 76 8.61 -5.49 -17.51
C PRO A 76 8.06 -6.19 -18.75
N THR A 77 6.88 -5.78 -19.20
CA THR A 77 6.20 -6.35 -20.36
C THR A 77 7.06 -6.21 -21.62
N ASP A 78 7.18 -7.30 -22.39
CA ASP A 78 7.95 -7.36 -23.66
C ASP A 78 9.43 -6.94 -23.54
N ASN A 79 10.00 -6.94 -22.33
CA ASN A 79 11.40 -6.58 -22.08
C ASN A 79 12.14 -7.73 -21.37
N ARG A 80 12.58 -8.72 -22.16
CA ARG A 80 13.25 -9.91 -21.63
C ARG A 80 14.52 -9.57 -20.82
N LYS A 81 15.32 -8.62 -21.30
CA LYS A 81 16.53 -8.19 -20.59
C LYS A 81 16.20 -7.65 -19.19
N ALA A 82 15.21 -6.79 -19.07
CA ALA A 82 14.79 -6.25 -17.76
C ALA A 82 14.21 -7.35 -16.85
N GLN A 83 13.52 -8.36 -17.40
CA GLN A 83 13.06 -9.51 -16.64
C GLN A 83 14.25 -10.34 -16.10
N ASP A 84 15.24 -10.63 -16.95
CA ASP A 84 16.43 -11.40 -16.55
C ASP A 84 17.25 -10.65 -15.49
N GLU A 85 17.46 -9.33 -15.63
CA GLU A 85 18.11 -8.48 -14.63
C GLU A 85 17.35 -8.47 -13.30
N MET A 86 16.02 -8.39 -13.36
CA MET A 86 15.16 -8.45 -12.16
C MET A 86 15.30 -9.78 -11.43
N PHE A 87 15.19 -10.90 -12.13
CA PHE A 87 15.28 -12.22 -11.50
C PHE A 87 16.68 -12.50 -10.94
N ALA A 88 17.74 -12.07 -11.64
CA ALA A 88 19.10 -12.20 -11.16
C ALA A 88 19.34 -11.38 -9.86
N ALA A 89 18.85 -10.15 -9.80
CA ALA A 89 18.96 -9.32 -8.60
C ALA A 89 18.19 -9.94 -7.41
N LEU A 90 16.97 -10.44 -7.64
CA LEU A 90 16.16 -11.11 -6.61
C LEU A 90 16.85 -12.37 -6.06
N GLU A 91 17.48 -13.16 -6.92
CA GLU A 91 18.23 -14.35 -6.52
C GLU A 91 19.47 -13.98 -5.71
N THR A 92 20.26 -13.02 -6.20
CA THR A 92 21.49 -12.54 -5.55
C THR A 92 21.25 -12.06 -4.12
N HIS A 93 20.15 -11.33 -3.91
CA HIS A 93 19.85 -10.75 -2.60
C HIS A 93 18.87 -11.57 -1.75
N GLY A 94 18.34 -12.68 -2.26
CA GLY A 94 17.38 -13.55 -1.55
C GLY A 94 16.11 -12.79 -1.17
N LEU A 95 15.52 -12.04 -2.12
CA LEU A 95 14.30 -11.23 -1.92
C LEU A 95 13.10 -11.89 -2.59
N GLU A 96 11.93 -11.76 -1.98
CA GLU A 96 10.64 -12.11 -2.59
C GLU A 96 10.18 -11.05 -3.59
N ILE A 97 9.18 -11.38 -4.42
CA ILE A 97 8.65 -10.49 -5.45
C ILE A 97 7.12 -10.44 -5.43
N GLY A 98 6.58 -9.23 -5.53
CA GLY A 98 5.24 -8.93 -6.01
C GLY A 98 5.32 -8.21 -7.36
N PHE A 99 4.43 -8.50 -8.29
CA PHE A 99 4.37 -7.76 -9.54
C PHE A 99 3.25 -6.72 -9.48
N LEU A 100 3.54 -5.52 -9.98
CA LEU A 100 2.56 -4.50 -10.28
C LEU A 100 2.27 -4.51 -11.78
N CYS A 101 0.99 -4.63 -12.14
CA CYS A 101 0.51 -4.64 -13.51
C CYS A 101 -0.47 -3.51 -13.76
N GLY A 102 -0.39 -2.83 -14.91
CA GLY A 102 -1.31 -1.79 -15.31
C GLY A 102 -0.96 -1.22 -16.67
N VAL A 103 -1.95 -0.69 -17.36
CA VAL A 103 -1.83 -0.14 -18.70
C VAL A 103 -2.44 1.25 -18.77
N SER A 104 -2.17 1.99 -19.86
CA SER A 104 -2.51 3.42 -19.98
C SER A 104 -3.49 3.76 -21.10
N GLN A 105 -3.88 2.79 -21.93
CA GLN A 105 -4.82 3.02 -23.04
C GLN A 105 -6.12 3.65 -22.53
N THR A 106 -6.71 4.55 -23.32
CA THR A 106 -7.94 5.27 -22.97
C THR A 106 -9.20 4.64 -23.57
N ASN A 107 -9.06 3.86 -24.64
CA ASN A 107 -10.16 3.06 -25.19
C ASN A 107 -10.34 1.80 -24.34
N PRO A 108 -11.57 1.46 -23.87
CA PRO A 108 -11.81 0.31 -22.99
C PRO A 108 -11.37 -1.03 -23.58
N GLN A 109 -11.60 -1.26 -24.89
CA GLN A 109 -11.25 -2.54 -25.50
C GLN A 109 -9.74 -2.68 -25.67
N GLU A 110 -9.05 -1.65 -26.18
CA GLU A 110 -7.59 -1.64 -26.29
C GLU A 110 -6.93 -1.80 -24.92
N HIS A 111 -7.47 -1.11 -23.89
CA HIS A 111 -6.99 -1.22 -22.52
C HIS A 111 -7.09 -2.67 -22.02
N LEU A 112 -8.23 -3.33 -22.25
CA LEU A 112 -8.44 -4.72 -21.87
C LEU A 112 -7.48 -5.67 -22.60
N ASP A 113 -7.26 -5.47 -23.90
CA ASP A 113 -6.41 -6.35 -24.71
C ASP A 113 -4.93 -6.25 -24.28
N PHE A 114 -4.42 -5.05 -24.08
CA PHE A 114 -3.07 -4.83 -23.56
C PHE A 114 -2.91 -5.36 -22.13
N TYR A 115 -3.92 -5.11 -21.29
CA TYR A 115 -3.95 -5.61 -19.91
C TYR A 115 -3.87 -7.13 -19.86
N LYS A 116 -4.70 -7.84 -20.63
CA LYS A 116 -4.69 -9.31 -20.69
C LYS A 116 -3.33 -9.85 -21.10
N LYS A 117 -2.74 -9.31 -22.18
CA LYS A 117 -1.41 -9.71 -22.63
C LYS A 117 -0.39 -9.57 -21.52
N MET A 118 -0.38 -8.45 -20.82
CA MET A 118 0.58 -8.14 -19.76
C MET A 118 0.41 -9.08 -18.55
N ILE A 119 -0.82 -9.20 -18.01
CA ILE A 119 -1.05 -9.97 -16.79
C ILE A 119 -0.89 -11.47 -17.03
N ASP A 120 -1.26 -11.95 -18.21
CA ASP A 120 -1.03 -13.34 -18.62
C ASP A 120 0.45 -13.66 -18.66
N ALA A 121 1.28 -12.77 -19.21
CA ALA A 121 2.72 -12.94 -19.22
C ALA A 121 3.32 -12.94 -17.80
N ALA A 122 2.86 -12.03 -16.94
CA ALA A 122 3.30 -11.96 -15.54
C ALA A 122 2.90 -13.21 -14.73
N ALA A 123 1.69 -13.73 -14.94
CA ALA A 123 1.16 -14.86 -14.19
C ALA A 123 1.68 -16.23 -14.70
N ARG A 124 1.95 -16.35 -15.99
CA ARG A 124 2.39 -17.62 -16.60
C ARG A 124 3.91 -17.78 -16.74
N GLN A 125 4.69 -16.73 -16.39
CA GLN A 125 6.15 -16.90 -16.33
C GLN A 125 6.53 -17.96 -15.27
N ASN A 126 7.57 -18.74 -15.53
CA ASN A 126 7.98 -19.88 -14.72
C ASN A 126 9.36 -19.71 -14.06
N THR A 127 9.98 -18.53 -14.20
CA THR A 127 11.32 -18.27 -13.64
C THR A 127 11.26 -18.12 -12.12
N ARG A 128 10.30 -17.34 -11.60
CA ARG A 128 10.10 -17.16 -10.17
C ARG A 128 8.64 -16.83 -9.86
N ARG A 129 7.99 -17.67 -9.06
CA ARG A 129 6.60 -17.46 -8.64
C ARG A 129 6.49 -16.20 -7.76
N PRO A 130 5.65 -15.21 -8.12
CA PRO A 130 5.43 -14.05 -7.25
C PRO A 130 4.56 -14.42 -6.04
N LEU A 131 4.70 -13.66 -4.95
CA LEU A 131 3.82 -13.78 -3.79
C LEU A 131 2.39 -13.36 -4.14
N TYR A 132 2.25 -12.38 -5.01
CA TYR A 132 0.99 -11.83 -5.54
C TYR A 132 1.25 -11.03 -6.82
N ILE A 133 0.18 -10.76 -7.55
CA ILE A 133 0.15 -9.75 -8.61
C ILE A 133 -0.85 -8.66 -8.19
N ASN A 134 -0.36 -7.42 -8.01
CA ASN A 134 -1.17 -6.24 -7.81
C ASN A 134 -1.57 -5.62 -9.15
N ASN A 135 -2.77 -5.09 -9.28
CA ASN A 135 -3.29 -4.58 -10.54
C ASN A 135 -3.88 -3.19 -10.47
N HIS A 136 -3.39 -2.29 -11.30
CA HIS A 136 -4.04 -1.06 -11.70
C HIS A 136 -5.01 -1.34 -12.87
N SER A 137 -6.12 -1.99 -12.59
CA SER A 137 -7.07 -2.46 -13.60
C SER A 137 -8.14 -1.43 -13.93
N GLY A 138 -8.50 -1.38 -15.22
CA GLY A 138 -9.56 -0.52 -15.73
C GLY A 138 -9.34 0.97 -15.49
N ARG A 139 -10.42 1.74 -15.58
CA ARG A 139 -10.41 3.19 -15.34
C ARG A 139 -11.70 3.59 -14.62
N ASP A 140 -11.62 4.67 -13.85
CA ASP A 140 -12.73 5.25 -13.09
C ASP A 140 -13.91 5.69 -13.98
N HIS A 141 -13.62 6.11 -15.21
CA HIS A 141 -14.61 6.59 -16.20
C HIS A 141 -15.09 5.50 -17.18
N PHE A 142 -14.57 4.27 -17.11
CA PHE A 142 -15.13 3.17 -17.89
C PHE A 142 -16.45 2.68 -17.29
N SER A 143 -17.34 2.15 -18.13
CA SER A 143 -18.59 1.58 -17.65
C SER A 143 -18.35 0.40 -16.69
N PHE A 144 -19.34 0.09 -15.85
CA PHE A 144 -19.28 -1.10 -15.02
C PHE A 144 -19.08 -2.38 -15.87
N GLU A 145 -19.78 -2.45 -17.01
CA GLU A 145 -19.69 -3.59 -17.94
C GLU A 145 -18.29 -3.73 -18.58
N ASP A 146 -17.57 -2.64 -18.80
CA ASP A 146 -16.19 -2.71 -19.28
C ASP A 146 -15.23 -3.06 -18.15
N ASN A 147 -15.39 -2.44 -17.00
CA ASN A 147 -14.51 -2.69 -15.84
C ASN A 147 -14.65 -4.13 -15.29
N LYS A 148 -15.83 -4.74 -15.30
CA LYS A 148 -16.01 -6.13 -14.82
C LYS A 148 -15.19 -7.15 -15.60
N LYS A 149 -14.92 -6.91 -16.90
CA LYS A 149 -14.15 -7.82 -17.76
C LYS A 149 -12.72 -8.05 -17.26
N PHE A 150 -12.15 -7.08 -16.55
CA PHE A 150 -10.83 -7.23 -15.90
C PHE A 150 -10.89 -8.25 -14.77
N ILE A 151 -11.93 -8.18 -13.92
CA ILE A 151 -12.13 -9.11 -12.79
C ILE A 151 -12.43 -10.52 -13.32
N GLU A 152 -13.31 -10.65 -14.31
CA GLU A 152 -13.64 -11.93 -14.94
C GLU A 152 -12.38 -12.63 -15.47
N HIS A 153 -11.50 -11.88 -16.16
CA HIS A 153 -10.24 -12.41 -16.67
C HIS A 153 -9.28 -12.83 -15.55
N THR A 154 -9.08 -11.98 -14.55
CA THR A 154 -8.13 -12.27 -13.46
C THR A 154 -8.61 -13.37 -12.53
N ASN A 155 -9.91 -13.52 -12.29
CA ASN A 155 -10.45 -14.64 -11.54
C ASN A 155 -10.18 -15.97 -12.24
N ALA A 156 -10.37 -16.03 -13.58
CA ALA A 156 -10.04 -17.22 -14.37
C ALA A 156 -8.54 -17.52 -14.33
N LEU A 157 -7.69 -16.50 -14.51
CA LEU A 157 -6.23 -16.62 -14.49
C LEU A 157 -5.70 -17.05 -13.11
N ALA A 158 -6.24 -16.48 -12.03
CA ALA A 158 -5.88 -16.86 -10.67
C ALA A 158 -6.23 -18.32 -10.37
N LYS A 159 -7.40 -18.78 -10.83
CA LYS A 159 -7.82 -20.18 -10.71
C LYS A 159 -6.91 -21.13 -11.51
N GLU A 160 -6.52 -20.75 -12.71
CA GLU A 160 -5.62 -21.53 -13.58
C GLU A 160 -4.22 -21.64 -13.00
N THR A 161 -3.63 -20.51 -12.56
CA THR A 161 -2.21 -20.44 -12.16
C THR A 161 -2.00 -20.67 -10.67
N GLY A 162 -3.05 -20.55 -9.86
CA GLY A 162 -2.98 -20.56 -8.41
C GLY A 162 -2.25 -19.33 -7.82
N ILE A 163 -1.98 -18.30 -8.62
CA ILE A 163 -1.35 -17.05 -8.15
C ILE A 163 -2.41 -16.14 -7.57
N LEU A 164 -2.11 -15.53 -6.42
CA LEU A 164 -2.94 -14.48 -5.84
C LEU A 164 -2.91 -13.24 -6.73
N ILE A 165 -4.07 -12.84 -7.27
CA ILE A 165 -4.21 -11.64 -8.10
C ILE A 165 -5.15 -10.67 -7.37
N CYS A 166 -4.65 -9.48 -7.04
CA CYS A 166 -5.37 -8.45 -6.31
C CYS A 166 -5.59 -7.22 -7.19
N HIS A 167 -6.74 -6.57 -7.04
CA HIS A 167 -7.06 -5.29 -7.67
C HIS A 167 -6.94 -4.16 -6.68
N GLU A 168 -6.22 -3.11 -7.06
CA GLU A 168 -5.93 -2.00 -6.15
C GLU A 168 -7.08 -1.00 -6.04
N THR A 169 -7.36 -0.57 -4.82
CA THR A 169 -8.26 0.54 -4.52
C THR A 169 -7.57 1.87 -4.81
N HIS A 170 -7.37 2.16 -6.11
CA HIS A 170 -6.60 3.32 -6.56
C HIS A 170 -7.47 4.34 -7.31
N ARG A 171 -7.35 5.63 -6.96
CA ARG A 171 -7.99 6.73 -7.73
C ARG A 171 -7.59 6.68 -9.21
N GLY A 172 -8.52 7.00 -10.12
CA GLY A 172 -8.30 6.89 -11.55
C GLY A 172 -8.32 5.46 -12.09
N ARG A 173 -8.61 4.44 -11.26
CA ARG A 173 -8.78 3.03 -11.64
C ARG A 173 -10.21 2.57 -11.33
N MET A 174 -10.58 1.35 -11.72
CA MET A 174 -11.97 0.89 -11.58
C MET A 174 -12.48 0.88 -10.13
N LEU A 175 -11.59 0.67 -9.14
CA LEU A 175 -11.94 0.61 -7.70
C LEU A 175 -11.64 1.93 -6.97
N PHE A 176 -11.79 3.06 -7.65
CA PHE A 176 -11.37 4.38 -7.18
C PHE A 176 -12.12 4.91 -5.97
N ALA A 177 -13.34 4.44 -5.73
CA ALA A 177 -14.23 4.92 -4.66
C ALA A 177 -14.89 3.77 -3.93
N ALA A 178 -15.15 3.92 -2.64
CA ALA A 178 -15.71 2.90 -1.78
C ALA A 178 -17.06 2.37 -2.30
N HIS A 179 -18.02 3.25 -2.59
CA HIS A 179 -19.37 2.88 -3.07
C HIS A 179 -19.34 2.22 -4.47
N ILE A 180 -18.39 2.53 -5.31
CA ILE A 180 -18.19 1.86 -6.61
C ILE A 180 -17.59 0.48 -6.39
N THR A 181 -16.56 0.37 -5.55
CA THR A 181 -15.93 -0.92 -5.22
C THR A 181 -16.91 -1.90 -4.60
N ARG A 182 -17.86 -1.42 -3.78
CA ARG A 182 -18.91 -2.24 -3.22
C ARG A 182 -19.71 -3.00 -4.29
N GLN A 183 -20.05 -2.37 -5.41
CA GLN A 183 -20.79 -3.00 -6.51
C GLN A 183 -20.01 -4.19 -7.08
N PHE A 184 -18.69 -4.07 -7.23
CA PHE A 184 -17.84 -5.16 -7.69
C PHE A 184 -17.69 -6.26 -6.64
N ILE A 185 -17.52 -5.92 -5.34
CA ILE A 185 -17.46 -6.91 -4.25
C ILE A 185 -18.75 -7.75 -4.18
N GLU A 186 -19.91 -7.11 -4.29
CA GLU A 186 -21.22 -7.78 -4.27
C GLU A 186 -21.42 -8.68 -5.49
N LYS A 187 -20.88 -8.29 -6.65
CA LYS A 187 -21.00 -9.05 -7.90
C LYS A 187 -19.99 -10.19 -8.03
N PHE A 188 -18.78 -10.03 -7.49
CA PHE A 188 -17.67 -10.97 -7.66
C PHE A 188 -17.15 -11.45 -6.29
N PRO A 189 -17.69 -12.57 -5.76
CA PRO A 189 -17.26 -13.12 -4.47
C PRO A 189 -15.76 -13.45 -4.40
N GLU A 190 -15.13 -13.79 -5.51
CA GLU A 190 -13.72 -14.15 -5.63
C GLU A 190 -12.79 -12.93 -5.74
N LEU A 191 -13.32 -11.72 -5.92
CA LEU A 191 -12.52 -10.50 -6.03
C LEU A 191 -11.61 -10.33 -4.81
N ARG A 192 -10.29 -10.22 -5.04
CA ARG A 192 -9.29 -9.94 -4.01
C ARG A 192 -8.72 -8.54 -4.21
N LEU A 193 -8.43 -7.87 -3.10
CA LEU A 193 -8.01 -6.47 -3.09
C LEU A 193 -6.58 -6.30 -2.62
N THR A 194 -5.88 -5.40 -3.32
CA THR A 194 -4.80 -4.60 -2.74
C THR A 194 -5.44 -3.36 -2.14
N LEU A 195 -5.36 -3.23 -0.82
CA LEU A 195 -5.95 -2.11 -0.12
C LEU A 195 -4.96 -0.93 -0.05
N ASP A 196 -5.10 0.04 -0.93
CA ASP A 196 -4.61 1.40 -0.73
C ASP A 196 -5.79 2.31 -0.37
N ILE A 197 -6.17 2.28 0.90
CA ILE A 197 -7.32 3.04 1.38
C ILE A 197 -7.05 4.55 1.42
N SER A 198 -5.78 4.96 1.31
CA SER A 198 -5.38 6.37 1.27
C SER A 198 -6.02 7.11 0.10
N HIS A 199 -6.21 6.41 -1.03
CA HIS A 199 -6.91 6.96 -2.19
C HIS A 199 -8.38 7.24 -1.91
N TRP A 200 -9.05 6.35 -1.17
CA TRP A 200 -10.44 6.57 -0.79
C TRP A 200 -10.60 7.74 0.18
N CYS A 201 -9.65 7.90 1.13
CA CYS A 201 -9.65 9.07 2.00
C CYS A 201 -9.69 10.37 1.19
N ASN A 202 -8.86 10.45 0.15
CA ASN A 202 -8.81 11.63 -0.71
C ASN A 202 -10.04 11.76 -1.63
N VAL A 203 -10.53 10.65 -2.23
CA VAL A 203 -11.70 10.69 -3.13
C VAL A 203 -12.99 11.05 -2.37
N HIS A 204 -13.11 10.64 -1.12
CA HIS A 204 -14.28 10.91 -0.27
C HIS A 204 -14.08 12.09 0.69
N GLU A 205 -12.96 12.80 0.59
CA GLU A 205 -12.61 13.95 1.46
C GLU A 205 -12.86 13.66 2.96
N SER A 206 -12.53 12.43 3.41
CA SER A 206 -12.84 11.96 4.77
C SER A 206 -11.99 10.74 5.17
N LEU A 207 -12.02 10.39 6.46
CA LEU A 207 -11.54 9.10 6.97
C LEU A 207 -12.64 8.03 6.99
N LEU A 208 -13.61 8.10 6.09
CA LEU A 208 -14.63 7.08 5.77
C LEU A 208 -15.50 6.61 6.95
N ALA A 209 -15.68 7.45 7.97
CA ALA A 209 -16.47 7.09 9.16
C ALA A 209 -17.94 6.78 8.83
N ASP A 210 -18.49 7.46 7.82
CA ASP A 210 -19.85 7.30 7.31
C ASP A 210 -20.01 6.11 6.34
N GLN A 211 -18.90 5.46 5.93
CA GLN A 211 -18.90 4.34 4.97
C GLN A 211 -18.41 3.03 5.59
N LYS A 212 -18.51 2.91 6.89
CA LYS A 212 -17.98 1.78 7.67
C LYS A 212 -18.36 0.41 7.09
N GLN A 213 -19.62 0.20 6.69
CA GLN A 213 -20.07 -1.07 6.12
C GLN A 213 -19.30 -1.43 4.84
N THR A 214 -19.13 -0.48 3.94
CA THR A 214 -18.41 -0.69 2.68
C THR A 214 -16.91 -0.94 2.93
N VAL A 215 -16.33 -0.19 3.86
CA VAL A 215 -14.93 -0.40 4.28
C VAL A 215 -14.76 -1.80 4.85
N ASP A 216 -15.62 -2.23 5.79
CA ASP A 216 -15.53 -3.58 6.37
C ASP A 216 -15.63 -4.68 5.29
N MET A 217 -16.50 -4.53 4.28
CA MET A 217 -16.56 -5.46 3.14
C MET A 217 -15.24 -5.52 2.35
N ALA A 218 -14.59 -4.37 2.13
CA ALA A 218 -13.29 -4.32 1.45
C ALA A 218 -12.18 -4.95 2.29
N LEU A 219 -12.16 -4.72 3.61
CA LEU A 219 -11.20 -5.33 4.52
C LEU A 219 -11.27 -6.86 4.50
N GLU A 220 -12.47 -7.44 4.36
CA GLU A 220 -12.67 -8.90 4.23
C GLU A 220 -12.09 -9.46 2.92
N ARG A 221 -11.97 -8.65 1.88
CA ARG A 221 -11.42 -9.02 0.56
C ARG A 221 -9.94 -8.72 0.40
N THR A 222 -9.32 -8.08 1.39
CA THR A 222 -7.93 -7.63 1.32
C THR A 222 -6.94 -8.76 1.59
N ASP A 223 -5.96 -8.93 0.69
CA ASP A 223 -4.85 -9.87 0.84
C ASP A 223 -3.48 -9.20 0.72
N HIS A 224 -3.44 -7.98 0.19
CA HIS A 224 -2.26 -7.15 0.11
C HIS A 224 -2.61 -5.71 0.53
N ILE A 225 -1.68 -5.01 1.18
CA ILE A 225 -1.90 -3.65 1.68
C ILE A 225 -0.77 -2.74 1.21
N HIS A 226 -1.12 -1.64 0.55
CA HIS A 226 -0.23 -0.52 0.36
C HIS A 226 -0.29 0.37 1.61
N ALA A 227 0.78 0.31 2.41
CA ALA A 227 0.85 0.97 3.71
C ALA A 227 1.28 2.43 3.58
N ARG A 228 0.43 3.22 2.95
CA ARG A 228 0.51 4.68 2.85
C ARG A 228 -0.57 5.30 3.71
N ILE A 229 -0.27 6.42 4.36
CA ILE A 229 -1.23 7.17 5.16
C ILE A 229 -1.78 8.32 4.31
N GLY A 230 -3.07 8.27 4.02
CA GLY A 230 -3.79 9.35 3.36
C GLY A 230 -4.58 10.21 4.33
N HIS A 231 -5.12 11.30 3.83
CA HIS A 231 -6.00 12.22 4.54
C HIS A 231 -7.07 12.77 3.58
N ALA A 232 -8.01 13.57 4.10
CA ALA A 232 -9.13 14.10 3.30
C ALA A 232 -8.66 14.84 2.03
N GLU A 233 -7.59 15.61 2.13
CA GLU A 233 -7.12 16.48 1.05
C GLU A 233 -5.98 15.85 0.21
N GLY A 234 -5.58 14.62 0.50
CA GLY A 234 -4.50 13.97 -0.26
C GLY A 234 -4.28 12.50 0.05
N PRO A 235 -3.74 11.74 -0.91
CA PRO A 235 -3.49 10.32 -0.72
C PRO A 235 -2.24 10.03 0.12
N GLN A 236 -1.46 11.06 0.48
CA GLN A 236 -0.23 10.89 1.24
C GLN A 236 0.03 12.08 2.16
N VAL A 237 0.22 11.82 3.44
CA VAL A 237 0.76 12.80 4.39
C VAL A 237 2.26 13.02 4.13
N ASN A 238 2.79 14.18 4.50
CA ASN A 238 4.21 14.50 4.30
C ASN A 238 5.14 13.63 5.17
N ASP A 239 4.76 13.38 6.43
CA ASP A 239 5.49 12.53 7.36
C ASP A 239 4.53 11.93 8.40
N PRO A 240 4.31 10.60 8.43
CA PRO A 240 3.39 9.96 9.37
C PRO A 240 3.86 10.03 10.83
N ARG A 241 5.07 10.53 11.09
CA ARG A 241 5.61 10.74 12.44
C ARG A 241 5.22 12.09 13.03
N ALA A 242 4.69 12.99 12.21
CA ALA A 242 4.29 14.32 12.63
C ALA A 242 2.94 14.28 13.36
N PRO A 243 2.81 14.90 14.54
CA PRO A 243 1.65 14.74 15.42
C PRO A 243 0.34 15.24 14.81
N GLU A 244 0.37 16.15 13.84
CA GLU A 244 -0.82 16.59 13.11
C GLU A 244 -1.51 15.45 12.33
N TRP A 245 -0.81 14.34 12.06
CA TRP A 245 -1.33 13.19 11.35
C TRP A 245 -1.75 12.01 12.24
N ASP A 246 -1.62 12.13 13.57
CA ASP A 246 -1.91 11.05 14.53
C ASP A 246 -3.29 10.41 14.30
N ASN A 247 -4.31 11.21 14.02
CA ASN A 247 -5.66 10.70 13.76
C ASN A 247 -5.73 9.88 12.47
N ALA A 248 -5.10 10.33 11.38
CA ALA A 248 -5.05 9.61 10.11
C ALA A 248 -4.24 8.31 10.26
N VAL A 249 -3.08 8.37 10.92
CA VAL A 249 -2.24 7.20 11.20
C VAL A 249 -3.01 6.16 12.00
N LYS A 250 -3.64 6.57 13.11
CA LYS A 250 -4.45 5.70 13.96
C LYS A 250 -5.56 5.01 13.17
N GLN A 251 -6.32 5.77 12.36
CA GLN A 251 -7.41 5.21 11.57
C GLN A 251 -6.92 4.19 10.53
N HIS A 252 -5.78 4.41 9.86
CA HIS A 252 -5.21 3.43 8.93
C HIS A 252 -4.78 2.15 9.66
N PHE A 253 -4.15 2.26 10.82
CA PHE A 253 -3.81 1.09 11.62
C PHE A 253 -5.04 0.32 12.11
N GLU A 254 -6.13 0.98 12.50
CA GLU A 254 -7.39 0.31 12.86
C GLU A 254 -7.97 -0.53 11.71
N TRP A 255 -7.85 -0.07 10.46
CA TRP A 255 -8.25 -0.85 9.28
C TRP A 255 -7.30 -2.04 9.05
N TRP A 256 -6.00 -1.81 9.10
CA TRP A 256 -5.01 -2.86 8.89
C TRP A 256 -5.05 -3.92 9.99
N ASP A 257 -5.30 -3.54 11.23
CA ASP A 257 -5.47 -4.46 12.36
C ASP A 257 -6.57 -5.50 12.08
N LYS A 258 -7.72 -5.09 11.56
CA LYS A 258 -8.82 -6.00 11.20
C LYS A 258 -8.42 -7.01 10.14
N VAL A 259 -7.69 -6.58 9.11
CA VAL A 259 -7.19 -7.48 8.06
C VAL A 259 -6.19 -8.47 8.66
N VAL A 260 -5.23 -7.99 9.44
CA VAL A 260 -4.21 -8.82 10.06
C VAL A 260 -4.80 -9.80 11.07
N GLU A 261 -5.78 -9.37 11.88
CA GLU A 261 -6.49 -10.25 12.82
C GLU A 261 -7.16 -11.42 12.11
N ARG A 262 -7.88 -11.15 11.02
CA ARG A 262 -8.47 -12.18 10.16
C ARG A 262 -7.39 -13.14 9.63
N LYS A 263 -6.29 -12.62 9.12
CA LYS A 263 -5.18 -13.43 8.58
C LYS A 263 -4.49 -14.27 9.65
N LYS A 264 -4.25 -13.71 10.84
CA LYS A 264 -3.70 -14.45 11.99
C LYS A 264 -4.61 -15.59 12.44
N LYS A 265 -5.92 -15.33 12.51
CA LYS A 265 -6.92 -16.36 12.89
C LYS A 265 -6.96 -17.50 11.87
N ASN A 266 -6.90 -17.20 10.58
CA ASN A 266 -6.97 -18.20 9.52
C ASN A 266 -5.63 -18.91 9.25
N GLY A 267 -4.50 -18.42 9.76
CA GLY A 267 -3.17 -18.93 9.43
C GLY A 267 -2.78 -18.65 7.99
N GLU A 268 -3.10 -17.44 7.51
CA GLU A 268 -2.85 -17.01 6.14
C GLU A 268 -1.72 -15.99 6.09
N ARG A 269 -1.10 -15.87 4.89
CA ARG A 269 -0.14 -14.81 4.63
C ARG A 269 -0.83 -13.47 4.48
N ILE A 270 -0.20 -12.41 4.97
CA ILE A 270 -0.46 -11.01 4.63
C ILE A 270 0.81 -10.36 4.09
N THR A 271 0.66 -9.57 3.05
CA THR A 271 1.75 -8.77 2.48
C THR A 271 1.46 -7.29 2.63
N PHE A 272 2.47 -6.52 3.00
CA PHE A 272 2.43 -5.05 3.03
C PHE A 272 3.47 -4.50 2.08
N LEU A 273 3.14 -3.45 1.35
CA LEU A 273 4.09 -2.59 0.66
C LEU A 273 4.18 -1.27 1.40
N THR A 274 5.36 -0.84 1.83
CA THR A 274 5.53 0.55 2.27
C THR A 274 5.66 1.43 1.04
N GLU A 275 4.69 2.34 0.84
CA GLU A 275 4.53 3.02 -0.44
C GLU A 275 4.41 4.54 -0.31
N PHE A 276 5.16 5.15 0.59
CA PHE A 276 5.31 6.60 0.52
C PHE A 276 6.10 6.95 -0.75
N GLY A 277 5.45 7.70 -1.65
CA GLY A 277 5.97 8.05 -2.97
C GLY A 277 6.82 9.33 -2.97
N PRO A 278 7.56 9.56 -4.07
CA PRO A 278 8.31 10.79 -4.30
C PRO A 278 7.36 11.97 -4.63
N PRO A 279 7.87 13.19 -4.85
CA PRO A 279 7.10 14.23 -5.52
C PRO A 279 6.53 13.71 -6.87
N ASP A 280 5.28 13.97 -7.19
CA ASP A 280 4.28 14.88 -6.60
C ASP A 280 3.41 14.30 -5.45
N TYR A 281 3.62 13.03 -5.02
CA TYR A 281 2.94 12.51 -3.83
C TYR A 281 3.54 13.10 -2.55
N MET A 282 4.86 13.16 -2.45
CA MET A 282 5.54 13.88 -1.38
C MET A 282 5.37 15.39 -1.61
N PRO A 283 4.74 16.13 -0.68
CA PRO A 283 4.68 17.58 -0.75
C PRO A 283 6.07 18.21 -0.81
N THR A 284 6.18 19.32 -1.51
CA THR A 284 7.44 20.03 -1.73
C THR A 284 7.36 21.50 -1.33
N MET A 285 8.49 22.08 -1.00
CA MET A 285 8.62 23.54 -0.82
C MET A 285 8.33 24.25 -2.14
N ALA A 286 7.56 25.34 -2.07
CA ALA A 286 7.32 26.20 -3.22
C ALA A 286 8.65 26.69 -3.82
N TYR A 287 8.67 26.91 -5.12
CA TYR A 287 9.79 27.36 -5.95
C TYR A 287 10.99 26.40 -6.02
N THR A 288 11.49 25.89 -4.91
CA THR A 288 12.67 25.01 -4.88
C THR A 288 12.34 23.55 -5.21
N ARG A 289 11.07 23.16 -5.03
CA ARG A 289 10.58 21.77 -5.14
C ARG A 289 11.32 20.77 -4.25
N GLN A 290 11.96 21.26 -3.19
CA GLN A 290 12.60 20.40 -2.21
C GLN A 290 11.51 19.59 -1.49
N PRO A 291 11.63 18.25 -1.41
CA PRO A 291 10.72 17.41 -0.63
C PRO A 291 10.67 17.82 0.84
N LEU A 292 9.49 17.79 1.45
CA LEU A 292 9.32 18.15 2.87
C LEU A 292 9.88 17.08 3.81
N SER A 293 10.02 15.84 3.35
CA SER A 293 10.51 14.73 4.16
C SER A 293 11.31 13.72 3.31
N ASP A 294 12.10 12.89 3.97
CA ASP A 294 12.85 11.80 3.33
C ASP A 294 11.91 10.60 3.11
N GLN A 295 11.57 10.35 1.85
CA GLN A 295 10.71 9.24 1.42
C GLN A 295 11.22 7.88 1.92
N TRP A 296 12.53 7.61 1.78
CA TRP A 296 13.07 6.31 2.15
C TRP A 296 13.04 6.11 3.67
N ALA A 297 13.42 7.14 4.44
CA ALA A 297 13.38 7.08 5.90
C ALA A 297 11.95 6.86 6.42
N ILE A 298 10.94 7.44 5.78
CA ILE A 298 9.53 7.18 6.11
C ILE A 298 9.15 5.73 5.82
N ASN A 299 9.49 5.20 4.64
CA ASN A 299 9.17 3.83 4.27
C ASN A 299 9.83 2.82 5.22
N VAL A 300 11.09 3.03 5.60
CA VAL A 300 11.78 2.20 6.60
C VAL A 300 11.13 2.32 7.99
N HIS A 301 10.72 3.51 8.39
CA HIS A 301 9.97 3.73 9.64
C HIS A 301 8.66 2.91 9.64
N MET A 302 7.88 3.00 8.57
CA MET A 302 6.63 2.23 8.42
C MET A 302 6.88 0.72 8.44
N MET A 303 7.90 0.23 7.73
CA MET A 303 8.30 -1.18 7.76
C MET A 303 8.57 -1.66 9.19
N ASN A 304 9.35 -0.88 9.96
CA ASN A 304 9.68 -1.22 11.34
C ASN A 304 8.45 -1.20 12.26
N LEU A 305 7.54 -0.23 12.08
CA LEU A 305 6.27 -0.17 12.81
C LEU A 305 5.38 -1.39 12.52
N LEU A 306 5.20 -1.73 11.25
CA LEU A 306 4.39 -2.88 10.81
C LEU A 306 4.98 -4.18 11.36
N ARG A 307 6.30 -4.36 11.26
CA ARG A 307 6.97 -5.55 11.78
C ARG A 307 6.81 -5.67 13.29
N LYS A 308 7.04 -4.58 14.03
CA LYS A 308 6.87 -4.58 15.49
C LYS A 308 5.44 -4.88 15.90
N ARG A 309 4.44 -4.38 15.16
CA ARG A 309 3.02 -4.53 15.51
C ARG A 309 2.47 -5.90 15.17
N TYR A 310 2.88 -6.49 14.04
CA TYR A 310 2.20 -7.64 13.44
C TYR A 310 2.98 -8.95 13.44
N SER A 311 4.26 -8.95 13.77
CA SER A 311 5.04 -10.19 13.95
C SER A 311 4.68 -10.94 15.21
#